data_9e4e459707330195e47c81bc28be12fd
#
_entry.id   9e4e459707330195e47c81bc28be12fd
#
_cell.length_a   1.000
_cell.length_b   1.000
_cell.length_c   1.000
_cell.angle_alpha   90.00
_cell.angle_beta   90.00
_cell.angle_gamma   90.00
#
_symmetry.space_group_name_H-M   'P 1'
#
loop_
_entity.id
_entity.type
_entity.pdbx_description
1 polymer ?
#
loop_
_entity_poly.entity_id
_entity_poly.type
_entity_poly.pdbx_seq_one_letter_code
_entity_poly.pdbx_strand_id
1 'polypeptide(L)'
;MNHLHTFYHDSQAPINAAFEPIQLWQDSGLLDNIAQASKQLLDPIAIDKGYYPTAEMSQLAKLGAFSTHLSAQGGRFGDAILATAKISETCGTTGFLSWCHQVCALYLDQSDNHALKSDILHRHALGKSFGGTALSNPMKTFANIESMILRAQRVNGGYVVSGTLPWISHIAPNQYCGAIASVEHGGQIDKDIFFLLSFDEARKDNWQLNPCPTFSGMEGSSTWQIALTDYFVPDDSLIADPAKPFIERVRGAFVLMQLGIGAGIIQGAIHDITAVEAQLGHVNQFLEDQAGALQTQLDALIERTLVLAKTPFETHKDFFLEVLDTRIQGAELSLQATQASLLHQGAKGYLMSANPQRRIREAHFVAIVTPAIKHLRYLSHQLLTEKSPK
;
A
#
# COMPACT_ATOMS: atom_id res chain seq x y z
N MET A 1 -27.47 10.34 12.01
CA MET A 1 -27.89 11.48 11.19
C MET A 1 -26.74 11.81 10.27
N ASN A 2 -26.94 11.60 9.00
CA ASN A 2 -25.91 11.61 7.95
C ASN A 2 -25.45 13.02 7.64
N HIS A 3 -24.14 13.25 7.70
CA HIS A 3 -23.50 14.36 7.00
C HIS A 3 -22.64 13.82 5.87
N LEU A 4 -23.29 13.64 4.71
CA LEU A 4 -22.61 13.56 3.42
C LEU A 4 -22.17 14.99 3.05
N HIS A 5 -20.89 15.30 3.23
CA HIS A 5 -20.30 16.51 2.65
C HIS A 5 -19.88 16.23 1.22
N THR A 6 -20.65 16.84 0.33
CA THR A 6 -20.40 16.97 -1.10
C THR A 6 -19.13 17.81 -1.34
N PHE A 7 -18.10 17.20 -1.94
CA PHE A 7 -17.01 17.95 -2.56
C PHE A 7 -17.01 17.66 -4.07
N TYR A 8 -17.77 18.45 -4.80
CA TYR A 8 -17.58 18.60 -6.25
C TYR A 8 -16.53 19.70 -6.46
N HIS A 9 -15.38 19.36 -7.03
CA HIS A 9 -14.56 20.30 -7.76
C HIS A 9 -14.51 19.87 -9.22
N ASP A 10 -15.19 20.68 -10.01
CA ASP A 10 -15.22 20.68 -11.46
C ASP A 10 -13.80 20.95 -11.98
N SER A 11 -13.18 19.99 -12.66
CA SER A 11 -11.95 20.20 -13.43
C SER A 11 -12.02 19.42 -14.73
N GLN A 12 -12.88 19.89 -15.64
CA GLN A 12 -12.72 19.58 -17.06
C GLN A 12 -11.59 20.47 -17.61
N ALA A 13 -10.35 19.99 -17.54
CA ALA A 13 -9.25 20.54 -18.33
C ALA A 13 -9.18 19.81 -19.68
N PRO A 14 -8.91 20.51 -20.79
CA PRO A 14 -8.89 19.93 -22.12
C PRO A 14 -7.76 18.90 -22.28
N ILE A 15 -8.05 17.81 -23.01
CA ILE A 15 -7.25 16.59 -23.21
C ILE A 15 -5.97 16.81 -24.07
N ASN A 16 -5.52 18.05 -24.30
CA ASN A 16 -4.35 18.37 -25.13
C ASN A 16 -3.28 19.17 -24.37
N ALA A 17 -2.88 18.72 -23.19
CA ALA A 17 -1.64 19.22 -22.59
C ALA A 17 -0.49 18.32 -23.03
N ALA A 18 0.46 18.90 -23.76
CA ALA A 18 1.72 18.25 -24.15
C ALA A 18 2.39 17.60 -22.94
N PHE A 19 2.88 16.38 -23.12
CA PHE A 19 3.64 15.64 -22.13
C PHE A 19 4.83 16.49 -21.64
N GLU A 20 4.72 17.10 -20.46
CA GLU A 20 5.92 17.60 -19.79
C GLU A 20 6.64 16.38 -19.20
N PRO A 21 7.91 16.16 -19.52
CA PRO A 21 8.67 15.07 -18.94
C PRO A 21 8.68 15.23 -17.41
N ILE A 22 8.41 14.15 -16.68
CA ILE A 22 8.56 14.10 -15.23
C ILE A 22 10.03 14.47 -14.97
N GLN A 23 10.26 15.59 -14.27
CA GLN A 23 11.59 16.04 -13.97
C GLN A 23 12.29 15.00 -13.09
N LEU A 24 13.42 14.44 -13.56
CA LEU A 24 14.20 13.47 -12.80
C LEU A 24 14.72 14.14 -11.52
N TRP A 25 14.23 13.68 -10.37
CA TRP A 25 14.68 14.13 -9.07
C TRP A 25 16.07 13.51 -8.77
N GLN A 26 17.12 14.28 -8.97
CA GLN A 26 18.47 13.94 -8.53
C GLN A 26 18.79 14.58 -7.17
N ASP A 27 17.79 14.95 -6.40
CA ASP A 27 17.96 15.78 -5.23
C ASP A 27 18.25 14.92 -3.99
N SER A 28 19.41 15.17 -3.36
CA SER A 28 19.78 14.61 -2.06
C SER A 28 18.84 15.02 -0.91
N GLY A 29 17.98 16.02 -1.14
CA GLY A 29 16.97 16.51 -0.20
C GLY A 29 15.57 15.90 -0.35
N LEU A 30 15.34 14.98 -1.28
CA LEU A 30 14.00 14.42 -1.53
C LEU A 30 13.31 13.91 -0.27
N LEU A 31 13.99 13.06 0.50
CA LEU A 31 13.42 12.44 1.71
C LEU A 31 13.18 13.47 2.82
N ASP A 32 14.07 14.45 2.96
CA ASP A 32 13.91 15.52 3.94
C ASP A 32 12.74 16.44 3.57
N ASN A 33 12.58 16.78 2.29
CA ASN A 33 11.44 17.53 1.79
C ASN A 33 10.12 16.80 2.03
N ILE A 34 10.07 15.48 1.77
CA ILE A 34 8.89 14.67 2.05
C ILE A 34 8.60 14.62 3.55
N ALA A 35 9.60 14.43 4.40
CA ALA A 35 9.44 14.41 5.85
C ALA A 35 8.91 15.73 6.39
N GLN A 36 9.47 16.85 5.93
CA GLN A 36 9.03 18.19 6.31
C GLN A 36 7.60 18.48 5.85
N ALA A 37 7.29 18.17 4.58
CA ALA A 37 5.96 18.34 4.02
C ALA A 37 4.92 17.47 4.76
N SER A 38 5.24 16.23 5.09
CA SER A 38 4.36 15.35 5.85
C SER A 38 4.00 15.94 7.20
N LYS A 39 4.98 16.48 7.94
CA LYS A 39 4.75 17.14 9.24
C LYS A 39 3.91 18.41 9.14
N GLN A 40 3.99 19.12 8.01
CA GLN A 40 3.24 20.37 7.80
C GLN A 40 1.82 20.15 7.27
N LEU A 41 1.62 19.16 6.43
CA LEU A 41 0.38 18.95 5.70
C LEU A 41 -0.58 18.00 6.42
N LEU A 42 -0.06 16.93 7.05
CA LEU A 42 -0.91 15.87 7.59
C LEU A 42 -1.43 16.22 8.99
N ASP A 43 -2.73 16.02 9.19
CA ASP A 43 -3.35 15.96 10.52
C ASP A 43 -3.67 14.49 10.88
N PRO A 44 -2.76 13.81 11.61
CA PRO A 44 -2.96 12.39 11.93
C PRO A 44 -4.20 12.13 12.78
N ILE A 45 -4.67 13.10 13.55
CA ILE A 45 -5.87 12.96 14.40
C ILE A 45 -7.13 13.02 13.54
N ALA A 46 -7.21 13.95 12.58
CA ALA A 46 -8.32 14.02 11.64
C ALA A 46 -8.38 12.77 10.74
N ILE A 47 -7.21 12.31 10.28
CA ILE A 47 -7.08 11.11 9.44
C ILE A 47 -7.49 9.85 10.22
N ASP A 48 -7.08 9.69 11.48
CA ASP A 48 -7.50 8.57 12.34
C ASP A 48 -9.03 8.55 12.59
N LYS A 49 -9.70 9.70 12.43
CA LYS A 49 -11.16 9.86 12.53
C LYS A 49 -11.90 9.76 11.19
N GLY A 50 -11.22 9.41 10.11
CA GLY A 50 -11.84 9.16 8.81
C GLY A 50 -11.63 10.23 7.75
N TYR A 51 -10.79 11.27 7.99
CA TYR A 51 -10.42 12.22 6.95
C TYR A 51 -9.52 11.54 5.90
N TYR A 52 -9.93 11.54 4.64
CA TYR A 52 -9.20 10.96 3.53
C TYR A 52 -8.26 12.00 2.87
N PRO A 53 -6.91 11.90 3.04
CA PRO A 53 -5.98 13.00 2.80
C PRO A 53 -5.51 13.09 1.32
N THR A 54 -6.42 13.12 0.34
CA THR A 54 -6.05 13.16 -1.08
C THR A 54 -5.42 14.48 -1.51
N ALA A 55 -5.83 15.60 -0.91
CA ALA A 55 -5.25 16.91 -1.20
C ALA A 55 -3.79 16.98 -0.76
N GLU A 56 -3.49 16.48 0.42
CA GLU A 56 -2.15 16.38 0.99
C GLU A 56 -1.28 15.41 0.18
N MET A 57 -1.83 14.25 -0.18
CA MET A 57 -1.15 13.29 -1.07
C MET A 57 -0.82 13.90 -2.43
N SER A 58 -1.70 14.71 -3.02
CA SER A 58 -1.40 15.44 -4.27
C SER A 58 -0.21 16.40 -4.11
N GLN A 59 -0.02 17.01 -2.93
CA GLN A 59 1.14 17.86 -2.66
C GLN A 59 2.41 17.03 -2.47
N LEU A 60 2.34 15.90 -1.77
CA LEU A 60 3.46 14.96 -1.64
C LEU A 60 3.90 14.38 -2.99
N ALA A 61 2.93 14.08 -3.89
CA ALA A 61 3.22 13.63 -5.24
C ALA A 61 4.06 14.64 -6.04
N LYS A 62 3.81 15.94 -5.91
CA LYS A 62 4.60 17.00 -6.56
C LYS A 62 6.05 17.03 -6.10
N LEU A 63 6.34 16.50 -4.91
CA LEU A 63 7.69 16.33 -4.40
C LEU A 63 8.35 15.02 -4.88
N GLY A 64 7.66 14.20 -5.68
CA GLY A 64 8.18 12.94 -6.17
C GLY A 64 7.96 11.73 -5.24
N ALA A 65 7.15 11.87 -4.18
CA ALA A 65 6.95 10.81 -3.18
C ALA A 65 6.44 9.48 -3.76
N PHE A 66 5.77 9.49 -4.91
CA PHE A 66 5.08 8.32 -5.46
C PHE A 66 5.62 7.83 -6.82
N SER A 67 6.74 8.38 -7.31
CA SER A 67 7.21 8.10 -8.66
C SER A 67 8.61 7.50 -8.76
N THR A 68 9.41 7.53 -7.69
CA THR A 68 10.84 7.15 -7.72
C THR A 68 11.09 5.71 -8.17
N HIS A 69 10.17 4.77 -7.91
CA HIS A 69 10.26 3.36 -8.31
C HIS A 69 9.90 3.10 -9.78
N LEU A 70 9.33 4.08 -10.47
CA LEU A 70 8.93 3.93 -11.87
C LEU A 70 10.13 3.80 -12.80
N SER A 71 10.00 3.01 -13.86
CA SER A 71 11.06 2.80 -14.87
C SER A 71 11.54 4.12 -15.46
N ALA A 72 10.64 5.05 -15.77
CA ALA A 72 10.96 6.38 -16.27
C ALA A 72 11.74 7.25 -15.28
N GLN A 73 11.78 6.89 -14.00
CA GLN A 73 12.52 7.57 -12.91
C GLN A 73 13.76 6.77 -12.45
N GLY A 74 14.16 5.77 -13.23
CA GLY A 74 15.33 4.93 -12.96
C GLY A 74 15.09 3.78 -11.98
N GLY A 75 13.84 3.47 -11.64
CA GLY A 75 13.49 2.28 -10.86
C GLY A 75 14.04 2.27 -9.43
N ARG A 76 14.08 3.42 -8.75
CA ARG A 76 14.66 3.59 -7.42
C ARG A 76 13.70 3.12 -6.31
N PHE A 77 13.56 1.81 -6.15
CA PHE A 77 12.65 1.21 -5.18
C PHE A 77 13.00 1.54 -3.73
N GLY A 78 14.29 1.62 -3.41
CA GLY A 78 14.74 2.04 -2.08
C GLY A 78 14.21 3.41 -1.69
N ASP A 79 14.25 4.39 -2.61
CA ASP A 79 13.74 5.74 -2.37
C ASP A 79 12.22 5.75 -2.18
N ALA A 80 11.47 4.93 -2.93
CA ALA A 80 10.02 4.81 -2.75
C ALA A 80 9.65 4.24 -1.37
N ILE A 81 10.39 3.23 -0.91
CA ILE A 81 10.21 2.63 0.42
C ILE A 81 10.51 3.67 1.50
N LEU A 82 11.62 4.38 1.39
CA LEU A 82 12.01 5.43 2.33
C LEU A 82 11.04 6.63 2.32
N ALA A 83 10.53 7.03 1.16
CA ALA A 83 9.49 8.06 1.05
C ALA A 83 8.22 7.65 1.83
N THR A 84 7.78 6.41 1.65
CA THR A 84 6.67 5.85 2.43
C THR A 84 6.98 5.84 3.93
N ALA A 85 8.22 5.52 4.34
CA ALA A 85 8.63 5.56 5.74
C ALA A 85 8.57 6.98 6.30
N LYS A 86 9.04 7.99 5.58
CA LYS A 86 8.96 9.40 6.02
C LYS A 86 7.53 9.89 6.20
N ILE A 87 6.60 9.46 5.35
CA ILE A 87 5.17 9.77 5.48
C ILE A 87 4.57 9.02 6.69
N SER A 88 4.89 7.73 6.84
CA SER A 88 4.36 6.87 7.91
C SER A 88 4.86 7.29 9.30
N GLU A 89 6.04 7.89 9.40
CA GLU A 89 6.58 8.47 10.65
C GLU A 89 5.61 9.52 11.23
N THR A 90 4.95 10.28 10.36
CA THR A 90 3.92 11.25 10.76
C THR A 90 2.55 10.58 10.91
N CYS A 91 2.12 9.79 9.92
CA CYS A 91 0.80 9.16 9.88
C CYS A 91 0.87 7.82 9.13
N GLY A 92 0.70 6.71 9.85
CA GLY A 92 0.74 5.36 9.30
C GLY A 92 -0.39 5.11 8.29
N THR A 93 -1.57 5.70 8.48
CA THR A 93 -2.68 5.63 7.52
C THR A 93 -2.28 6.24 6.18
N THR A 94 -1.70 7.45 6.17
CA THR A 94 -1.24 8.09 4.92
C THR A 94 -0.08 7.31 4.30
N GLY A 95 0.82 6.73 5.11
CA GLY A 95 1.86 5.84 4.63
C GLY A 95 1.30 4.59 3.94
N PHE A 96 0.26 4.01 4.48
CA PHE A 96 -0.45 2.89 3.84
C PHE A 96 -1.11 3.30 2.52
N LEU A 97 -1.77 4.46 2.47
CA LEU A 97 -2.32 5.00 1.22
C LEU A 97 -1.23 5.27 0.18
N SER A 98 -0.06 5.76 0.61
CA SER A 98 1.12 5.96 -0.24
C SER A 98 1.59 4.64 -0.85
N TRP A 99 1.67 3.58 -0.05
CA TRP A 99 1.97 2.24 -0.54
C TRP A 99 0.91 1.73 -1.52
N CYS A 100 -0.39 1.85 -1.22
CA CYS A 100 -1.46 1.47 -2.15
C CYS A 100 -1.32 2.16 -3.50
N HIS A 101 -1.01 3.45 -3.47
CA HIS A 101 -0.81 4.26 -4.65
C HIS A 101 0.44 3.83 -5.44
N GLN A 102 1.58 3.66 -4.78
CA GLN A 102 2.82 3.22 -5.40
C GLN A 102 2.71 1.82 -6.04
N VAL A 103 2.05 0.86 -5.37
CA VAL A 103 1.91 -0.49 -5.98
C VAL A 103 0.92 -0.50 -7.15
N CYS A 104 -0.09 0.37 -7.16
CA CYS A 104 -0.91 0.57 -8.35
C CYS A 104 -0.05 1.10 -9.52
N ALA A 105 0.80 2.09 -9.26
CA ALA A 105 1.77 2.58 -10.24
C ALA A 105 2.73 1.50 -10.73
N LEU A 106 3.21 0.63 -9.82
CA LEU A 106 4.05 -0.53 -10.17
C LEU A 106 3.35 -1.45 -11.18
N TYR A 107 2.06 -1.74 -10.98
CA TYR A 107 1.32 -2.59 -11.92
C TYR A 107 1.22 -1.96 -13.31
N LEU A 108 0.91 -0.66 -13.36
CA LEU A 108 0.80 0.08 -14.61
C LEU A 108 2.15 0.19 -15.33
N ASP A 109 3.24 0.46 -14.59
CA ASP A 109 4.59 0.58 -15.14
C ASP A 109 5.12 -0.74 -15.69
N GLN A 110 4.84 -1.85 -14.99
CA GLN A 110 5.32 -3.19 -15.38
C GLN A 110 4.40 -3.92 -16.36
N SER A 111 3.21 -3.37 -16.68
CA SER A 111 2.32 -3.94 -17.69
C SER A 111 2.93 -3.82 -19.09
N ASP A 112 2.68 -4.81 -19.94
CA ASP A 112 3.01 -4.75 -21.37
C ASP A 112 1.95 -3.95 -22.17
N ASN A 113 0.86 -3.56 -21.53
CA ASN A 113 -0.22 -2.77 -22.15
C ASN A 113 0.15 -1.28 -22.18
N HIS A 114 0.55 -0.79 -23.35
CA HIS A 114 0.94 0.60 -23.54
C HIS A 114 -0.18 1.62 -23.30
N ALA A 115 -1.46 1.23 -23.47
CA ALA A 115 -2.59 2.11 -23.22
C ALA A 115 -2.65 2.59 -21.76
N LEU A 116 -2.27 1.73 -20.81
CA LEU A 116 -2.23 2.05 -19.37
C LEU A 116 -1.08 2.99 -19.00
N LYS A 117 0.02 2.98 -19.77
CA LYS A 117 1.21 3.79 -19.49
C LYS A 117 1.09 5.24 -19.96
N SER A 118 0.40 5.47 -21.07
CA SER A 118 0.42 6.76 -21.78
C SER A 118 -0.23 7.91 -21.03
N ASP A 119 -1.36 7.68 -20.36
CA ASP A 119 -2.10 8.73 -19.65
C ASP A 119 -2.28 8.41 -18.16
N ILE A 120 -2.79 7.21 -17.84
CA ILE A 120 -3.16 6.86 -16.47
C ILE A 120 -1.95 6.89 -15.54
N LEU A 121 -0.84 6.23 -15.92
CA LEU A 121 0.37 6.19 -15.09
C LEU A 121 0.95 7.59 -14.88
N HIS A 122 0.94 8.43 -15.92
CA HIS A 122 1.48 9.79 -15.80
C HIS A 122 0.66 10.64 -14.79
N ARG A 123 -0.67 10.65 -14.92
CA ARG A 123 -1.56 11.36 -13.98
C ARG A 123 -1.46 10.81 -12.57
N HIS A 124 -1.33 9.50 -12.45
CA HIS A 124 -1.14 8.79 -11.20
C HIS A 124 0.14 9.23 -10.49
N ALA A 125 1.28 9.18 -11.19
CA ALA A 125 2.58 9.59 -10.64
C ALA A 125 2.61 11.03 -10.14
N LEU A 126 1.83 11.92 -10.75
CA LEU A 126 1.69 13.33 -10.37
C LEU A 126 0.61 13.59 -9.30
N GLY A 127 -0.04 12.55 -8.77
CA GLY A 127 -1.14 12.71 -7.81
C GLY A 127 -2.36 13.47 -8.34
N LYS A 128 -2.56 13.45 -9.68
CA LYS A 128 -3.75 14.01 -10.34
C LYS A 128 -4.89 12.99 -10.41
N SER A 129 -4.60 11.73 -10.24
CA SER A 129 -5.54 10.63 -10.05
C SER A 129 -4.96 9.67 -9.03
N PHE A 130 -5.83 8.92 -8.35
CA PHE A 130 -5.42 7.99 -7.32
C PHE A 130 -5.89 6.58 -7.63
N GLY A 131 -5.12 5.61 -7.20
CA GLY A 131 -5.45 4.21 -7.36
C GLY A 131 -4.85 3.33 -6.28
N GLY A 132 -5.53 2.24 -6.01
CA GLY A 132 -5.19 1.29 -4.97
C GLY A 132 -4.93 -0.12 -5.50
N THR A 133 -5.03 -1.09 -4.60
CA THR A 133 -4.78 -2.50 -4.89
C THR A 133 -5.87 -3.37 -4.27
N ALA A 134 -6.43 -4.28 -5.06
CA ALA A 134 -7.43 -5.27 -4.63
C ALA A 134 -6.84 -6.70 -4.60
N LEU A 135 -5.55 -6.84 -4.27
CA LEU A 135 -4.84 -8.12 -4.34
C LEU A 135 -4.92 -8.96 -3.05
N SER A 136 -5.67 -8.54 -2.02
CA SER A 136 -5.76 -9.30 -0.77
C SER A 136 -6.30 -10.73 -1.01
N ASN A 137 -7.40 -10.88 -1.71
CA ASN A 137 -7.96 -12.19 -2.08
C ASN A 137 -7.08 -12.93 -3.10
N PRO A 138 -6.65 -12.32 -4.23
CA PRO A 138 -5.78 -13.00 -5.17
C PRO A 138 -4.48 -13.57 -4.57
N MET A 139 -3.80 -12.82 -3.71
CA MET A 139 -2.57 -13.29 -3.05
C MET A 139 -2.81 -14.55 -2.18
N LYS A 140 -3.95 -14.61 -1.49
CA LYS A 140 -4.35 -15.79 -0.72
C LYS A 140 -4.79 -16.95 -1.63
N THR A 141 -5.44 -16.66 -2.75
CA THR A 141 -5.81 -17.67 -3.75
C THR A 141 -4.57 -18.34 -4.34
N PHE A 142 -3.58 -17.56 -4.75
CA PHE A 142 -2.32 -18.08 -5.28
C PHE A 142 -1.49 -18.86 -4.25
N ALA A 143 -1.73 -18.62 -2.97
CA ALA A 143 -1.17 -19.39 -1.86
C ALA A 143 -2.05 -20.59 -1.43
N ASN A 144 -3.13 -20.91 -2.15
CA ASN A 144 -4.09 -21.96 -1.83
C ASN A 144 -4.76 -21.80 -0.43
N ILE A 145 -4.96 -20.57 0.01
CA ILE A 145 -5.61 -20.26 1.31
C ILE A 145 -7.12 -20.09 1.13
N GLU A 146 -7.56 -19.46 0.04
CA GLU A 146 -8.98 -19.23 -0.29
C GLU A 146 -9.21 -19.21 -1.80
N SER A 147 -10.47 -19.31 -2.22
CA SER A 147 -10.83 -19.24 -3.64
C SER A 147 -10.88 -17.79 -4.14
N MET A 148 -10.66 -17.59 -5.45
CA MET A 148 -10.83 -16.28 -6.09
C MET A 148 -12.29 -15.82 -5.96
N ILE A 149 -12.50 -14.59 -5.55
CA ILE A 149 -13.85 -14.03 -5.35
C ILE A 149 -14.43 -13.51 -6.66
N LEU A 150 -13.65 -12.76 -7.45
CA LEU A 150 -14.13 -12.24 -8.72
C LEU A 150 -14.14 -13.32 -9.80
N ARG A 151 -15.24 -13.39 -10.53
CA ARG A 151 -15.42 -14.27 -11.69
C ARG A 151 -15.57 -13.45 -12.95
N ALA A 152 -14.96 -13.92 -14.02
CA ALA A 152 -14.97 -13.27 -15.32
C ALA A 152 -15.41 -14.23 -16.42
N GLN A 153 -16.10 -13.70 -17.42
CA GLN A 153 -16.44 -14.39 -18.65
C GLN A 153 -15.93 -13.59 -19.84
N ARG A 154 -15.29 -14.27 -20.80
CA ARG A 154 -14.82 -13.63 -22.03
C ARG A 154 -16.03 -13.23 -22.90
N VAL A 155 -16.03 -11.98 -23.36
CA VAL A 155 -17.00 -11.45 -24.31
C VAL A 155 -16.28 -10.71 -25.44
N ASN A 156 -17.04 -10.22 -26.44
CA ASN A 156 -16.42 -9.45 -27.52
C ASN A 156 -15.79 -8.16 -26.99
N GLY A 157 -14.49 -7.97 -27.23
CA GLY A 157 -13.72 -6.78 -26.84
C GLY A 157 -13.31 -6.71 -25.37
N GLY A 158 -13.53 -7.76 -24.54
CA GLY A 158 -13.15 -7.72 -23.13
C GLY A 158 -13.72 -8.88 -22.29
N TYR A 159 -13.96 -8.56 -21.03
CA TYR A 159 -14.52 -9.50 -20.05
C TYR A 159 -15.67 -8.86 -19.28
N VAL A 160 -16.63 -9.66 -18.88
CA VAL A 160 -17.66 -9.28 -17.90
C VAL A 160 -17.29 -9.88 -16.55
N VAL A 161 -17.22 -9.06 -15.50
CA VAL A 161 -16.74 -9.45 -14.17
C VAL A 161 -17.82 -9.21 -13.13
N SER A 162 -18.05 -10.21 -12.27
CA SER A 162 -18.97 -10.11 -11.12
C SER A 162 -18.35 -10.68 -9.85
N GLY A 163 -18.80 -10.18 -8.69
CA GLY A 163 -18.38 -10.63 -7.36
C GLY A 163 -18.27 -9.47 -6.37
N THR A 164 -17.96 -9.78 -5.09
CA THR A 164 -17.92 -8.77 -4.03
C THR A 164 -16.59 -8.85 -3.28
N LEU A 165 -15.77 -7.82 -3.42
CA LEU A 165 -14.50 -7.65 -2.70
C LEU A 165 -14.78 -6.99 -1.33
N PRO A 166 -14.33 -7.59 -0.21
CA PRO A 166 -14.79 -7.16 1.11
C PRO A 166 -14.20 -5.83 1.59
N TRP A 167 -12.89 -5.58 1.42
CA TRP A 167 -12.20 -4.44 2.03
C TRP A 167 -11.09 -3.93 1.13
N ILE A 168 -11.42 -2.95 0.30
CA ILE A 168 -10.45 -2.33 -0.62
C ILE A 168 -10.27 -0.87 -0.21
N SER A 169 -9.03 -0.52 0.09
CA SER A 169 -8.65 0.81 0.56
C SER A 169 -8.18 1.70 -0.59
N HIS A 170 -8.14 3.00 -0.33
CA HIS A 170 -7.71 4.02 -1.27
C HIS A 170 -8.65 4.11 -2.48
N ILE A 171 -9.96 4.06 -2.22
CA ILE A 171 -11.00 4.05 -3.25
C ILE A 171 -12.01 5.17 -3.02
N ALA A 172 -12.34 5.87 -4.09
CA ALA A 172 -13.43 6.84 -4.18
C ALA A 172 -13.97 6.86 -5.63
N PRO A 173 -15.12 7.50 -5.91
CA PRO A 173 -15.58 7.73 -7.27
C PRO A 173 -14.48 8.37 -8.14
N ASN A 174 -14.39 7.97 -9.40
CA ASN A 174 -13.36 8.38 -10.38
C ASN A 174 -11.92 7.96 -10.02
N GLN A 175 -11.74 7.04 -9.07
CA GLN A 175 -10.47 6.36 -8.80
C GLN A 175 -10.49 4.94 -9.37
N TYR A 176 -9.42 4.19 -9.15
CA TYR A 176 -9.27 2.84 -9.69
C TYR A 176 -8.39 1.96 -8.78
N CYS A 177 -8.39 0.65 -9.04
CA CYS A 177 -7.45 -0.27 -8.41
C CYS A 177 -7.09 -1.43 -9.34
N GLY A 178 -5.92 -2.03 -9.12
CA GLY A 178 -5.59 -3.30 -9.75
C GLY A 178 -6.39 -4.44 -9.12
N ALA A 179 -7.10 -5.24 -9.92
CA ALA A 179 -7.93 -6.35 -9.47
C ALA A 179 -7.74 -7.60 -10.33
N ILE A 180 -7.91 -8.79 -9.74
CA ILE A 180 -7.77 -10.07 -10.45
C ILE A 180 -9.09 -10.85 -10.36
N ALA A 181 -9.48 -11.44 -11.49
CA ALA A 181 -10.64 -12.33 -11.59
C ALA A 181 -10.26 -13.65 -12.26
N SER A 182 -10.88 -14.75 -11.83
CA SER A 182 -10.79 -16.03 -12.52
C SER A 182 -11.76 -16.08 -13.71
N VAL A 183 -11.25 -16.41 -14.87
CA VAL A 183 -12.03 -16.59 -16.11
C VAL A 183 -12.63 -17.98 -16.13
N GLU A 184 -13.95 -18.05 -16.29
CA GLU A 184 -14.70 -19.30 -16.40
C GLU A 184 -15.05 -19.60 -17.86
N HIS A 185 -14.79 -20.83 -18.26
CA HIS A 185 -15.20 -21.38 -19.55
C HIS A 185 -15.77 -22.79 -19.36
N GLY A 186 -17.03 -23.01 -19.80
CA GLY A 186 -17.67 -24.33 -19.67
C GLY A 186 -17.82 -24.82 -18.20
N GLY A 187 -17.90 -23.92 -17.22
CA GLY A 187 -18.00 -24.24 -15.79
C GLY A 187 -16.67 -24.61 -15.12
N GLN A 188 -15.54 -24.43 -15.80
CA GLN A 188 -14.20 -24.62 -15.26
C GLN A 188 -13.41 -23.32 -15.31
N ILE A 189 -12.45 -23.16 -14.38
CA ILE A 189 -11.51 -22.04 -14.41
C ILE A 189 -10.44 -22.32 -15.46
N ASP A 190 -10.33 -21.42 -16.44
CA ASP A 190 -9.34 -21.49 -17.52
C ASP A 190 -8.03 -20.79 -17.12
N LYS A 191 -8.15 -19.53 -16.65
CA LYS A 191 -7.03 -18.68 -16.26
C LYS A 191 -7.49 -17.57 -15.31
N ASP A 192 -6.55 -16.75 -14.83
CA ASP A 192 -6.84 -15.52 -14.12
C ASP A 192 -6.39 -14.32 -14.96
N ILE A 193 -7.16 -13.24 -14.95
CA ILE A 193 -6.82 -11.96 -15.59
C ILE A 193 -6.56 -10.90 -14.54
N PHE A 194 -5.58 -10.03 -14.78
CA PHE A 194 -5.30 -8.86 -13.98
C PHE A 194 -5.70 -7.60 -14.75
N PHE A 195 -6.54 -6.76 -14.17
CA PHE A 195 -7.12 -5.61 -14.86
C PHE A 195 -7.20 -4.39 -13.95
N LEU A 196 -7.31 -3.21 -14.57
CA LEU A 196 -7.58 -1.97 -13.89
C LEU A 196 -9.10 -1.80 -13.71
N LEU A 197 -9.56 -1.95 -12.47
CA LEU A 197 -10.95 -1.71 -12.07
C LEU A 197 -11.14 -0.22 -11.82
N SER A 198 -11.93 0.45 -12.65
CA SER A 198 -12.22 1.89 -12.55
C SER A 198 -13.61 2.14 -11.97
N PHE A 199 -13.72 3.12 -11.07
CA PHE A 199 -14.97 3.57 -10.45
C PHE A 199 -15.52 4.81 -11.16
N ASP A 200 -15.58 4.74 -12.50
CA ASP A 200 -16.12 5.78 -13.35
C ASP A 200 -17.64 5.91 -13.16
N GLU A 201 -18.13 7.11 -12.91
CA GLU A 201 -19.55 7.43 -12.73
C GLU A 201 -20.40 7.00 -13.95
N ALA A 202 -19.84 6.99 -15.16
CA ALA A 202 -20.51 6.49 -16.34
C ALA A 202 -20.85 4.99 -16.30
N ARG A 203 -20.22 4.22 -15.40
CA ARG A 203 -20.43 2.78 -15.18
C ARG A 203 -21.05 2.47 -13.83
N LYS A 204 -21.70 3.44 -13.17
CA LYS A 204 -22.20 3.33 -11.81
C LYS A 204 -23.23 2.20 -11.61
N ASP A 205 -23.91 1.78 -12.64
CA ASP A 205 -24.89 0.67 -12.57
C ASP A 205 -24.21 -0.70 -12.39
N ASN A 206 -22.91 -0.81 -12.68
CA ASN A 206 -22.16 -2.07 -12.63
C ASN A 206 -21.24 -2.21 -11.42
N TRP A 207 -21.11 -1.16 -10.60
CA TRP A 207 -20.31 -1.19 -9.36
C TRP A 207 -20.99 -0.44 -8.22
N GLN A 208 -20.77 -0.91 -7.00
CA GLN A 208 -21.28 -0.27 -5.79
C GLN A 208 -20.19 -0.26 -4.72
N LEU A 209 -20.01 0.90 -4.06
CA LEU A 209 -19.20 1.03 -2.85
C LEU A 209 -20.11 0.96 -1.64
N ASN A 210 -19.99 -0.10 -0.85
CA ASN A 210 -20.73 -0.28 0.39
C ASN A 210 -19.84 0.06 1.59
N PRO A 211 -20.33 0.80 2.59
CA PRO A 211 -19.58 1.12 3.80
C PRO A 211 -19.10 -0.15 4.51
N CYS A 212 -17.88 -0.14 5.00
CA CYS A 212 -17.39 -1.17 5.90
C CYS A 212 -17.83 -0.93 7.34
N PRO A 213 -17.81 -1.96 8.21
CA PRO A 213 -17.89 -1.76 9.66
C PRO A 213 -16.73 -0.88 10.14
N THR A 214 -16.94 -0.20 11.28
CA THR A 214 -15.90 0.60 11.93
C THR A 214 -14.71 -0.29 12.31
N PHE A 215 -13.53 0.09 11.85
CA PHE A 215 -12.27 -0.59 12.19
C PHE A 215 -11.67 0.00 13.48
N SER A 216 -10.70 -0.69 14.07
CA SER A 216 -10.00 -0.18 15.26
C SER A 216 -9.04 0.97 14.94
N GLY A 217 -8.71 1.17 13.67
CA GLY A 217 -7.85 2.23 13.16
C GLY A 217 -7.87 2.27 11.64
N MET A 218 -7.11 3.17 11.04
CA MET A 218 -7.01 3.35 9.59
C MET A 218 -8.30 3.89 8.93
N GLU A 219 -9.19 4.53 9.67
CA GLU A 219 -10.49 5.02 9.18
C GLU A 219 -10.34 6.01 8.00
N GLY A 220 -9.27 6.82 7.96
CA GLY A 220 -8.96 7.73 6.85
C GLY A 220 -8.44 7.05 5.59
N SER A 221 -8.39 5.71 5.56
CA SER A 221 -7.90 4.96 4.40
C SER A 221 -8.90 4.83 3.25
N SER A 222 -10.11 5.36 3.39
CA SER A 222 -11.21 5.24 2.40
C SER A 222 -11.38 3.80 1.93
N THR A 223 -11.76 2.92 2.88
CA THR A 223 -11.92 1.48 2.65
C THR A 223 -13.38 1.14 2.41
N TRP A 224 -13.65 0.38 1.35
CA TRP A 224 -15.01 0.02 0.92
C TRP A 224 -15.13 -1.47 0.63
N GLN A 225 -16.31 -2.01 0.82
CA GLN A 225 -16.73 -3.23 0.16
C GLN A 225 -17.15 -2.87 -1.28
N ILE A 226 -16.62 -3.57 -2.27
CA ILE A 226 -16.90 -3.31 -3.69
C ILE A 226 -17.72 -4.46 -4.24
N ALA A 227 -18.96 -4.19 -4.65
CA ALA A 227 -19.80 -5.14 -5.37
C ALA A 227 -19.76 -4.82 -6.87
N LEU A 228 -19.46 -5.84 -7.69
CA LEU A 228 -19.47 -5.78 -9.14
C LEU A 228 -20.60 -6.66 -9.67
N THR A 229 -21.41 -6.12 -10.59
CA THR A 229 -22.46 -6.84 -11.29
C THR A 229 -22.32 -6.59 -12.79
N ASP A 230 -21.93 -7.64 -13.50
CA ASP A 230 -21.72 -7.58 -14.96
C ASP A 230 -20.84 -6.40 -15.40
N TYR A 231 -19.78 -6.12 -14.62
CA TYR A 231 -18.85 -5.03 -14.89
C TYR A 231 -18.00 -5.36 -16.12
N PHE A 232 -18.11 -4.54 -17.17
CA PHE A 232 -17.33 -4.73 -18.40
C PHE A 232 -15.90 -4.19 -18.24
N VAL A 233 -14.93 -5.07 -18.45
CA VAL A 233 -13.50 -4.79 -18.52
C VAL A 233 -13.06 -4.87 -19.97
N PRO A 234 -12.76 -3.75 -20.65
CA PRO A 234 -12.26 -3.78 -22.02
C PRO A 234 -10.81 -4.30 -22.06
N ASP A 235 -10.41 -4.84 -23.22
CA ASP A 235 -9.07 -5.42 -23.40
C ASP A 235 -7.92 -4.41 -23.15
N ASP A 236 -8.15 -3.11 -23.39
CA ASP A 236 -7.18 -2.04 -23.11
C ASP A 236 -7.02 -1.71 -21.63
N SER A 237 -7.88 -2.23 -20.76
CA SER A 237 -7.78 -2.12 -19.30
C SER A 237 -7.08 -3.33 -18.65
N LEU A 238 -6.64 -4.31 -19.43
CA LEU A 238 -5.91 -5.47 -18.91
C LEU A 238 -4.47 -5.07 -18.55
N ILE A 239 -4.09 -5.32 -17.30
CA ILE A 239 -2.71 -5.17 -16.82
C ILE A 239 -1.88 -6.39 -17.26
N ALA A 240 -2.45 -7.59 -17.12
CA ALA A 240 -1.86 -8.84 -17.59
C ALA A 240 -2.91 -9.92 -17.87
N ASP A 241 -2.69 -10.69 -18.92
CA ASP A 241 -3.45 -11.89 -19.28
C ASP A 241 -2.49 -12.96 -19.82
N PRO A 242 -2.17 -14.03 -19.06
CA PRO A 242 -2.70 -14.39 -17.73
C PRO A 242 -2.06 -13.57 -16.59
N ALA A 243 -2.76 -13.47 -15.43
CA ALA A 243 -2.33 -12.71 -14.26
C ALA A 243 -1.15 -13.34 -13.50
N LYS A 244 -1.13 -14.67 -13.34
CA LYS A 244 -0.21 -15.37 -12.43
C LYS A 244 1.26 -15.10 -12.73
N PRO A 245 1.77 -15.20 -13.99
CA PRO A 245 3.18 -14.92 -14.30
C PRO A 245 3.57 -13.46 -13.99
N PHE A 246 2.65 -12.53 -14.19
CA PHE A 246 2.87 -11.12 -13.84
C PHE A 246 3.04 -10.95 -12.32
N ILE A 247 2.15 -11.54 -11.54
CA ILE A 247 2.21 -11.47 -10.07
C ILE A 247 3.49 -12.13 -9.54
N GLU A 248 3.91 -13.27 -10.08
CA GLU A 248 5.16 -13.94 -9.71
C GLU A 248 6.37 -13.03 -9.94
N ARG A 249 6.39 -12.24 -11.02
CA ARG A 249 7.44 -11.26 -11.32
C ARG A 249 7.47 -10.08 -10.35
N VAL A 250 6.30 -9.54 -9.96
CA VAL A 250 6.22 -8.30 -9.17
C VAL A 250 6.06 -8.55 -7.65
N ARG A 251 5.82 -9.78 -7.21
CA ARG A 251 5.51 -10.09 -5.80
C ARG A 251 6.59 -9.66 -4.81
N GLY A 252 7.87 -9.77 -5.21
CA GLY A 252 9.00 -9.32 -4.39
C GLY A 252 8.94 -7.81 -4.14
N ALA A 253 8.81 -7.01 -5.21
CA ALA A 253 8.65 -5.56 -5.13
C ALA A 253 7.42 -5.18 -4.29
N PHE A 254 6.27 -5.81 -4.53
CA PHE A 254 5.02 -5.57 -3.79
C PHE A 254 5.20 -5.73 -2.27
N VAL A 255 5.86 -6.80 -1.83
CA VAL A 255 6.09 -7.08 -0.41
C VAL A 255 7.14 -6.14 0.20
N LEU A 256 8.25 -5.88 -0.53
CA LEU A 256 9.31 -4.96 -0.09
C LEU A 256 8.78 -3.55 0.14
N MET A 257 7.94 -3.04 -0.75
CA MET A 257 7.38 -1.69 -0.63
C MET A 257 6.52 -1.50 0.63
N GLN A 258 5.95 -2.57 1.20
CA GLN A 258 5.21 -2.50 2.48
C GLN A 258 6.12 -2.18 3.67
N LEU A 259 7.42 -2.48 3.57
CA LEU A 259 8.37 -2.22 4.68
C LEU A 259 8.44 -0.75 5.06
N GLY A 260 8.22 0.15 4.10
CA GLY A 260 8.15 1.60 4.37
C GLY A 260 7.07 1.98 5.39
N ILE A 261 5.92 1.29 5.38
CA ILE A 261 4.83 1.58 6.33
C ILE A 261 5.30 1.27 7.76
N GLY A 262 5.81 0.05 7.98
CA GLY A 262 6.29 -0.39 9.30
C GLY A 262 7.47 0.43 9.79
N ALA A 263 8.47 0.68 8.93
CA ALA A 263 9.67 1.44 9.28
C ALA A 263 9.34 2.85 9.77
N GLY A 264 8.41 3.55 9.11
CA GLY A 264 8.00 4.89 9.55
C GLY A 264 7.24 4.87 10.88
N ILE A 265 6.35 3.90 11.09
CA ILE A 265 5.64 3.73 12.36
C ILE A 265 6.63 3.45 13.50
N ILE A 266 7.64 2.60 13.27
CA ILE A 266 8.71 2.31 14.24
C ILE A 266 9.47 3.59 14.58
N GLN A 267 9.92 4.34 13.56
CA GLN A 267 10.65 5.60 13.77
C GLN A 267 9.82 6.61 14.57
N GLY A 268 8.52 6.72 14.24
CA GLY A 268 7.62 7.58 14.98
C GLY A 268 7.44 7.14 16.44
N ALA A 269 7.39 5.83 16.71
CA ALA A 269 7.34 5.31 18.07
C ALA A 269 8.63 5.59 18.87
N ILE A 270 9.78 5.50 18.21
CA ILE A 270 11.09 5.87 18.79
C ILE A 270 11.12 7.36 19.16
N HIS A 271 10.60 8.23 18.28
CA HIS A 271 10.48 9.67 18.58
C HIS A 271 9.54 9.92 19.77
N ASP A 272 8.43 9.20 19.88
CA ASP A 272 7.50 9.32 21.00
C ASP A 272 8.16 8.88 22.33
N ILE A 273 9.04 7.86 22.33
CA ILE A 273 9.83 7.42 23.48
C ILE A 273 10.81 8.54 23.87
N THR A 274 11.61 9.02 22.92
CA THR A 274 12.63 10.04 23.16
C THR A 274 12.03 11.36 23.67
N ALA A 275 10.83 11.72 23.21
CA ALA A 275 10.15 12.96 23.63
C ALA A 275 9.84 13.03 25.13
N VAL A 276 9.74 11.88 25.82
CA VAL A 276 9.45 11.83 27.26
C VAL A 276 10.68 11.52 28.11
N GLU A 277 11.83 11.26 27.49
CA GLU A 277 13.05 10.81 28.18
C GLU A 277 13.54 11.83 29.21
N ALA A 278 13.51 13.13 28.88
CA ALA A 278 13.92 14.18 29.82
C ALA A 278 13.08 14.23 31.11
N GLN A 279 11.81 13.80 31.04
CA GLN A 279 10.91 13.86 32.19
C GLN A 279 10.80 12.51 32.92
N LEU A 280 10.80 11.40 32.18
CA LEU A 280 10.49 10.07 32.68
C LEU A 280 11.69 9.09 32.58
N GLY A 281 12.83 9.50 32.03
CA GLY A 281 13.99 8.62 31.83
C GLY A 281 14.47 7.94 33.09
N HIS A 282 14.36 8.61 34.26
CA HIS A 282 14.75 8.04 35.55
C HIS A 282 13.91 6.83 35.97
N VAL A 283 12.72 6.66 35.47
CA VAL A 283 11.85 5.46 35.66
C VAL A 283 11.88 4.57 34.42
N ASN A 284 11.87 5.15 33.21
CA ASN A 284 11.81 4.40 31.94
C ASN A 284 13.08 3.58 31.67
N GLN A 285 14.23 3.91 32.30
CA GLN A 285 15.44 3.10 32.19
C GLN A 285 15.27 1.64 32.62
N PHE A 286 14.20 1.31 33.36
CA PHE A 286 13.88 -0.07 33.78
C PHE A 286 13.00 -0.83 32.81
N LEU A 287 12.54 -0.19 31.71
CA LEU A 287 11.83 -0.86 30.63
C LEU A 287 12.84 -1.60 29.72
N GLU A 288 12.43 -2.76 29.18
CA GLU A 288 13.29 -3.59 28.33
C GLU A 288 13.61 -2.92 27.00
N ASP A 289 12.60 -2.33 26.35
CA ASP A 289 12.71 -1.74 25.01
C ASP A 289 13.10 -0.26 25.10
N GLN A 290 14.36 0.04 24.89
CA GLN A 290 14.91 1.40 24.89
C GLN A 290 15.01 1.98 23.48
N ALA A 291 14.87 3.29 23.31
CA ALA A 291 14.90 3.99 22.03
C ALA A 291 16.14 3.64 21.18
N GLY A 292 17.33 3.59 21.80
CA GLY A 292 18.58 3.27 21.10
C GLY A 292 18.64 1.85 20.58
N ALA A 293 18.12 0.86 21.34
CA ALA A 293 18.05 -0.53 20.91
C ALA A 293 17.07 -0.71 19.75
N LEU A 294 15.90 -0.08 19.82
CA LEU A 294 14.91 -0.08 18.74
C LEU A 294 15.43 0.61 17.48
N GLN A 295 16.19 1.70 17.61
CA GLN A 295 16.83 2.38 16.48
C GLN A 295 17.84 1.48 15.79
N THR A 296 18.68 0.78 16.53
CA THR A 296 19.65 -0.17 15.96
C THR A 296 18.96 -1.28 15.17
N GLN A 297 17.84 -1.81 15.67
CA GLN A 297 17.07 -2.83 14.96
C GLN A 297 16.41 -2.27 13.69
N LEU A 298 15.88 -1.05 13.75
CA LEU A 298 15.30 -0.37 12.60
C LEU A 298 16.35 -0.10 11.51
N ASP A 299 17.53 0.38 11.90
CA ASP A 299 18.63 0.66 10.96
C ASP A 299 19.07 -0.61 10.22
N ALA A 300 19.21 -1.73 10.94
CA ALA A 300 19.53 -3.03 10.33
C ALA A 300 18.40 -3.51 9.38
N LEU A 301 17.14 -3.33 9.76
CA LEU A 301 15.98 -3.64 8.90
C LEU A 301 15.97 -2.82 7.61
N ILE A 302 16.24 -1.52 7.72
CA ILE A 302 16.31 -0.61 6.56
C ILE A 302 17.48 -1.00 5.65
N GLU A 303 18.67 -1.24 6.20
CA GLU A 303 19.83 -1.66 5.42
C GLU A 303 19.52 -2.94 4.62
N ARG A 304 18.99 -3.97 5.26
CA ARG A 304 18.58 -5.21 4.61
C ARG A 304 17.53 -4.96 3.52
N THR A 305 16.54 -4.13 3.80
CA THR A 305 15.50 -3.74 2.83
C THR A 305 16.08 -3.07 1.60
N LEU A 306 17.00 -2.13 1.77
CA LEU A 306 17.64 -1.41 0.67
C LEU A 306 18.54 -2.31 -0.19
N VAL A 307 19.17 -3.31 0.40
CA VAL A 307 19.91 -4.34 -0.36
C VAL A 307 18.97 -5.12 -1.26
N LEU A 308 17.86 -5.64 -0.73
CA LEU A 308 16.85 -6.39 -1.49
C LEU A 308 16.15 -5.51 -2.56
N ALA A 309 15.94 -4.23 -2.27
CA ALA A 309 15.32 -3.29 -3.19
C ALA A 309 16.16 -2.95 -4.44
N LYS A 310 17.42 -3.39 -4.53
CA LYS A 310 18.27 -3.26 -5.72
C LYS A 310 17.84 -4.22 -6.84
N THR A 311 17.25 -5.36 -6.49
CA THR A 311 16.79 -6.38 -7.44
C THR A 311 15.33 -6.79 -7.16
N PRO A 312 14.36 -5.84 -7.17
CA PRO A 312 13.01 -6.05 -6.64
C PRO A 312 12.18 -7.06 -7.45
N PHE A 313 12.61 -7.37 -8.68
CA PHE A 313 11.96 -8.30 -9.60
C PHE A 313 12.66 -9.67 -9.67
N GLU A 314 13.63 -9.92 -8.78
CA GLU A 314 14.25 -11.24 -8.68
C GLU A 314 13.20 -12.27 -8.24
N THR A 315 13.12 -13.39 -8.97
CA THR A 315 12.10 -14.42 -8.77
C THR A 315 12.64 -15.69 -8.09
N HIS A 316 13.96 -15.73 -7.84
CA HIS A 316 14.58 -16.88 -7.21
C HIS A 316 14.00 -17.12 -5.80
N LYS A 317 13.84 -18.39 -5.45
CA LYS A 317 13.22 -18.84 -4.21
C LYS A 317 13.88 -18.22 -2.96
N ASP A 318 15.22 -18.25 -2.91
CA ASP A 318 15.96 -17.75 -1.75
C ASP A 318 15.82 -16.24 -1.58
N PHE A 319 15.81 -15.48 -2.68
CA PHE A 319 15.51 -14.05 -2.64
C PHE A 319 14.12 -13.77 -2.05
N PHE A 320 13.11 -14.52 -2.51
CA PHE A 320 11.76 -14.31 -2.02
C PHE A 320 11.61 -14.71 -0.54
N LEU A 321 12.31 -15.75 -0.08
CA LEU A 321 12.38 -16.09 1.34
C LEU A 321 12.98 -14.95 2.18
N GLU A 322 14.06 -14.30 1.71
CA GLU A 322 14.65 -13.13 2.36
C GLU A 322 13.67 -11.95 2.42
N VAL A 323 12.91 -11.72 1.35
CA VAL A 323 11.86 -10.68 1.33
C VAL A 323 10.77 -10.98 2.35
N LEU A 324 10.29 -12.22 2.42
CA LEU A 324 9.25 -12.64 3.38
C LEU A 324 9.74 -12.48 4.83
N ASP A 325 10.96 -12.92 5.13
CA ASP A 325 11.56 -12.83 6.47
C ASP A 325 11.75 -11.37 6.88
N THR A 326 12.31 -10.54 6.01
CA THR A 326 12.47 -9.09 6.28
C THR A 326 11.11 -8.42 6.56
N ARG A 327 10.06 -8.80 5.82
CA ARG A 327 8.71 -8.28 6.03
C ARG A 327 8.09 -8.75 7.37
N ILE A 328 8.35 -9.98 7.78
CA ILE A 328 7.95 -10.50 9.10
C ILE A 328 8.63 -9.69 10.19
N GLN A 329 9.96 -9.55 10.14
CA GLN A 329 10.73 -8.78 11.12
C GLN A 329 10.25 -7.34 11.22
N GLY A 330 9.98 -6.65 10.09
CA GLY A 330 9.45 -5.30 10.10
C GLY A 330 8.08 -5.18 10.77
N ALA A 331 7.21 -6.18 10.58
CA ALA A 331 5.90 -6.19 11.24
C ALA A 331 6.01 -6.46 12.76
N GLU A 332 6.86 -7.40 13.17
CA GLU A 332 7.08 -7.72 14.58
C GLU A 332 7.74 -6.55 15.32
N LEU A 333 8.75 -5.93 14.71
CA LEU A 333 9.40 -4.75 15.28
C LEU A 333 8.42 -3.55 15.40
N SER A 334 7.48 -3.40 14.46
CA SER A 334 6.47 -2.33 14.55
C SER A 334 5.53 -2.54 15.74
N LEU A 335 5.13 -3.78 16.03
CA LEU A 335 4.36 -4.11 17.24
C LEU A 335 5.14 -3.83 18.52
N GLN A 336 6.39 -4.27 18.57
CA GLN A 336 7.29 -4.07 19.72
C GLN A 336 7.52 -2.58 20.00
N ALA A 337 7.92 -1.80 19.00
CA ALA A 337 8.25 -0.39 19.17
C ALA A 337 7.04 0.46 19.59
N THR A 338 5.85 0.17 19.05
CA THR A 338 4.64 0.93 19.41
C THR A 338 4.14 0.57 20.80
N GLN A 339 4.27 -0.67 21.22
CA GLN A 339 4.01 -1.07 22.61
C GLN A 339 5.00 -0.42 23.57
N ALA A 340 6.28 -0.39 23.24
CA ALA A 340 7.31 0.30 24.02
C ALA A 340 6.97 1.79 24.17
N SER A 341 6.58 2.47 23.08
CA SER A 341 6.18 3.88 23.11
C SER A 341 5.04 4.14 24.12
N LEU A 342 4.03 3.25 24.15
CA LEU A 342 2.94 3.37 25.11
C LEU A 342 3.45 3.22 26.56
N LEU A 343 4.29 2.23 26.82
CA LEU A 343 4.84 1.98 28.18
C LEU A 343 5.69 3.15 28.66
N HIS A 344 6.51 3.73 27.80
CA HIS A 344 7.34 4.89 28.13
C HIS A 344 6.52 6.14 28.43
N GLN A 345 5.38 6.35 27.77
CA GLN A 345 4.49 7.48 28.03
C GLN A 345 3.49 7.24 29.17
N GLY A 346 3.26 6.00 29.55
CA GLY A 346 2.36 5.61 30.62
C GLY A 346 0.92 6.08 30.39
N ALA A 347 0.23 6.50 31.45
CA ALA A 347 -1.19 6.85 31.39
C ALA A 347 -1.53 7.95 30.34
N LYS A 348 -0.65 8.90 30.09
CA LYS A 348 -0.83 9.93 29.06
C LYS A 348 -0.85 9.31 27.66
N GLY A 349 -0.01 8.31 27.40
CA GLY A 349 0.02 7.57 26.14
C GLY A 349 -1.23 6.71 25.90
N TYR A 350 -2.00 6.41 26.94
CA TYR A 350 -3.21 5.59 26.83
C TYR A 350 -4.48 6.36 26.40
N LEU A 351 -4.39 7.67 26.28
CA LEU A 351 -5.49 8.50 25.77
C LEU A 351 -5.69 8.23 24.25
N MET A 352 -6.94 8.12 23.80
CA MET A 352 -7.25 7.89 22.38
C MET A 352 -6.66 8.92 21.43
N SER A 353 -6.46 10.16 21.89
CA SER A 353 -5.84 11.24 21.13
C SER A 353 -4.30 11.23 21.16
N ALA A 354 -3.69 10.34 21.94
CA ALA A 354 -2.23 10.26 22.05
C ALA A 354 -1.61 9.48 20.88
N ASN A 355 -0.42 9.88 20.44
CA ASN A 355 0.32 9.20 19.37
C ASN A 355 0.51 7.70 19.62
N PRO A 356 0.92 7.22 20.83
CA PRO A 356 1.09 5.79 21.06
C PRO A 356 -0.18 4.97 20.77
N GLN A 357 -1.37 5.48 21.17
CA GLN A 357 -2.63 4.78 20.90
C GLN A 357 -2.93 4.65 19.41
N ARG A 358 -2.70 5.70 18.62
CA ARG A 358 -2.85 5.66 17.18
C ARG A 358 -1.83 4.70 16.55
N ARG A 359 -0.54 4.81 16.92
CA ARG A 359 0.54 3.98 16.38
C ARG A 359 0.37 2.49 16.68
N ILE A 360 -0.15 2.10 17.83
CA ILE A 360 -0.48 0.71 18.15
C ILE A 360 -1.50 0.17 17.16
N ARG A 361 -2.57 0.91 16.87
CA ARG A 361 -3.58 0.49 15.90
C ARG A 361 -3.02 0.41 14.49
N GLU A 362 -2.18 1.37 14.09
CA GLU A 362 -1.46 1.36 12.82
C GLU A 362 -0.50 0.17 12.70
N ALA A 363 0.25 -0.18 13.77
CA ALA A 363 1.15 -1.33 13.80
C ALA A 363 0.40 -2.67 13.74
N HIS A 364 -0.72 -2.80 14.45
CA HIS A 364 -1.58 -3.97 14.30
C HIS A 364 -2.08 -4.13 12.87
N PHE A 365 -2.41 -3.04 12.18
CA PHE A 365 -2.76 -3.08 10.76
C PHE A 365 -1.57 -3.55 9.90
N VAL A 366 -0.35 -3.08 10.15
CA VAL A 366 0.87 -3.56 9.45
C VAL A 366 1.04 -5.06 9.61
N ALA A 367 0.73 -5.62 10.76
CA ALA A 367 0.84 -7.05 11.04
C ALA A 367 -0.22 -7.90 10.31
N ILE A 368 -1.38 -7.32 9.96
CA ILE A 368 -2.50 -8.04 9.34
C ILE A 368 -2.76 -7.68 7.88
N VAL A 369 -2.24 -6.57 7.35
CA VAL A 369 -2.37 -6.22 5.93
C VAL A 369 -1.75 -7.30 5.06
N THR A 370 -2.40 -7.64 3.94
CA THR A 370 -1.99 -8.77 3.09
C THR A 370 -0.69 -8.48 2.33
N PRO A 371 0.31 -9.38 2.40
CA PRO A 371 0.32 -10.63 3.15
C PRO A 371 0.55 -10.40 4.66
N ALA A 372 -0.39 -10.87 5.49
CA ALA A 372 -0.29 -10.79 6.95
C ALA A 372 0.85 -11.69 7.50
N ILE A 373 1.34 -11.46 8.73
CA ILE A 373 2.39 -12.29 9.33
C ILE A 373 2.08 -13.79 9.21
N LYS A 374 0.86 -14.22 9.50
CA LYS A 374 0.46 -15.63 9.36
C LYS A 374 0.58 -16.14 7.92
N HIS A 375 0.27 -15.30 6.93
CA HIS A 375 0.37 -15.64 5.51
C HIS A 375 1.85 -15.69 5.08
N LEU A 376 2.66 -14.71 5.51
CA LEU A 376 4.11 -14.70 5.25
C LEU A 376 4.79 -15.95 5.78
N ARG A 377 4.52 -16.33 7.04
CA ARG A 377 5.06 -17.55 7.67
C ARG A 377 4.59 -18.82 6.96
N TYR A 378 3.32 -18.87 6.53
CA TYR A 378 2.79 -19.99 5.75
C TYR A 378 3.50 -20.13 4.41
N LEU A 379 3.68 -19.04 3.65
CA LEU A 379 4.44 -19.04 2.39
C LEU A 379 5.90 -19.45 2.59
N SER A 380 6.56 -18.95 3.63
CA SER A 380 7.94 -19.35 3.95
C SER A 380 8.02 -20.85 4.22
N HIS A 381 7.08 -21.39 4.99
CA HIS A 381 7.02 -22.84 5.24
C HIS A 381 6.82 -23.65 3.95
N GLN A 382 5.88 -23.24 3.08
CA GLN A 382 5.65 -23.91 1.79
C GLN A 382 6.93 -23.91 0.95
N LEU A 383 7.55 -22.75 0.78
CA LEU A 383 8.78 -22.63 0.00
C LEU A 383 9.93 -23.48 0.57
N LEU A 384 10.09 -23.56 1.88
CA LEU A 384 11.14 -24.37 2.52
C LEU A 384 10.88 -25.89 2.39
N THR A 385 9.61 -26.30 2.31
CA THR A 385 9.24 -27.72 2.24
C THR A 385 9.05 -28.24 0.82
N GLU A 386 8.93 -27.35 -0.18
CA GLU A 386 8.91 -27.75 -1.59
C GLU A 386 10.21 -28.46 -1.95
N LYS A 387 10.08 -29.75 -2.32
CA LYS A 387 11.20 -30.51 -2.87
C LYS A 387 11.59 -29.88 -4.21
N SER A 388 12.86 -29.51 -4.36
CA SER A 388 13.40 -29.11 -5.66
C SER A 388 13.00 -30.17 -6.71
N PRO A 389 12.47 -29.75 -7.87
CA PRO A 389 12.22 -30.70 -8.94
C PRO A 389 13.54 -31.44 -9.26
N LYS A 390 13.49 -32.78 -9.26
CA LYS A 390 14.64 -33.62 -9.58
C LYS A 390 15.03 -33.47 -11.03
#